data_05a0d51c2bfe4a4589d69b9ff7e9d909
#
_entry.id   05a0d51c2bfe4a4589d69b9ff7e9d909
#
_cell.length_a   1.000
_cell.length_b   1.000
_cell.length_c   1.000
_cell.angle_alpha   90.00
_cell.angle_beta   90.00
_cell.angle_gamma   90.00
#
_symmetry.space_group_name_H-M   'P 1'
#
loop_
_entity.id
_entity.type
_entity.pdbx_description
1 polymer ?
#
loop_
_entity_poly.entity_id
_entity_poly.type
_entity_poly.pdbx_seq_one_letter_code
_entity_poly.pdbx_strand_id
1 'polypeptide(L)'
;MLKYKKQLIKLIILSVLSGLSTTYANTWQLQDNQNWDIIATDKQNEFLTAIAEAQKIVDENKTKAAKKAFEKLKEDFPDFSGPDLNLFIKAELFLSSKKFTTSARTFDKLLKKYPESKLRDISIYRMFDIGKIYLGGQKKVLLSFIKISGYAEGIRILEKVTDYAGIDSKIGTDAAIAVAQNYEKREKFHEAYLKWWEISSQWQTGTTGRDALLGMAKAKHAIYNKNPEQKRSYYDASCLRSARSYYERFKLIFPEDAEAIDVDGTINEINEQLAYKELVTARYYQQTGSQQSANLYYDMVTTNWPDTKGAQKAKEILTENKGK
;
A
#
# COMPACT_ATOMS: atom_id res chain seq x y z
N MET A 1 2.08 -29.38 -1.28
CA MET A 1 2.08 -27.91 -1.34
C MET A 1 2.15 -27.29 -2.76
N LEU A 2 2.82 -27.91 -3.76
CA LEU A 2 2.88 -27.33 -5.13
C LEU A 2 1.56 -27.40 -5.92
N LYS A 3 0.67 -28.35 -5.66
CA LYS A 3 -0.62 -28.50 -6.37
C LYS A 3 -1.63 -27.36 -6.03
N TYR A 4 -1.62 -26.88 -4.79
CA TYR A 4 -2.51 -25.79 -4.37
C TYR A 4 -2.11 -24.42 -4.93
N LYS A 5 -0.80 -24.15 -5.13
CA LYS A 5 -0.34 -22.90 -5.76
C LYS A 5 -0.80 -22.75 -7.22
N LYS A 6 -0.86 -23.86 -7.98
CA LYS A 6 -1.35 -23.82 -9.38
C LYS A 6 -2.87 -23.61 -9.48
N GLN A 7 -3.64 -24.07 -8.49
CA GLN A 7 -5.09 -23.82 -8.46
C GLN A 7 -5.43 -22.41 -8.01
N LEU A 8 -4.67 -21.84 -7.05
CA LEU A 8 -4.87 -20.45 -6.62
C LEU A 8 -4.59 -19.46 -7.76
N ILE A 9 -3.54 -19.70 -8.55
CA ILE A 9 -3.21 -18.86 -9.72
C ILE A 9 -4.30 -18.97 -10.79
N LYS A 10 -4.88 -20.16 -11.01
CA LYS A 10 -6.02 -20.32 -11.92
C LYS A 10 -7.30 -19.64 -11.42
N LEU A 11 -7.55 -19.62 -10.10
CA LEU A 11 -8.70 -18.95 -9.52
C LEU A 11 -8.58 -17.42 -9.58
N ILE A 12 -7.37 -16.88 -9.38
CA ILE A 12 -7.11 -15.43 -9.49
C ILE A 12 -7.26 -14.95 -10.94
N ILE A 13 -6.83 -15.75 -11.92
CA ILE A 13 -6.99 -15.42 -13.35
C ILE A 13 -8.47 -15.50 -13.75
N LEU A 14 -9.26 -16.42 -13.19
CA LEU A 14 -10.69 -16.54 -13.48
C LEU A 14 -11.51 -15.44 -12.79
N SER A 15 -11.12 -14.95 -11.61
CA SER A 15 -11.80 -13.87 -10.91
C SER A 15 -11.54 -12.49 -11.51
N VAL A 16 -10.40 -12.28 -12.17
CA VAL A 16 -10.12 -11.06 -12.94
C VAL A 16 -10.95 -11.01 -14.22
N LEU A 17 -11.30 -12.17 -14.80
CA LEU A 17 -12.19 -12.25 -15.95
C LEU A 17 -13.69 -12.15 -15.60
N SER A 18 -14.09 -12.46 -14.37
CA SER A 18 -15.49 -12.37 -13.92
C SER A 18 -15.84 -11.04 -13.22
N GLY A 19 -14.84 -10.22 -12.88
CA GLY A 19 -15.03 -8.88 -12.28
C GLY A 19 -15.07 -7.74 -13.30
N LEU A 20 -14.81 -8.00 -14.58
CA LEU A 20 -15.10 -7.10 -15.68
C LEU A 20 -16.59 -7.30 -16.10
N SER A 21 -17.52 -6.90 -15.25
CA SER A 21 -18.78 -6.36 -15.75
C SER A 21 -18.41 -5.05 -16.47
N THR A 22 -17.84 -5.21 -17.66
CA THR A 22 -17.80 -4.12 -18.63
C THR A 22 -19.23 -3.70 -18.86
N THR A 23 -19.66 -2.63 -18.23
CA THR A 23 -20.67 -1.79 -18.84
C THR A 23 -20.02 -1.35 -20.14
N TYR A 24 -20.29 -2.09 -21.21
CA TYR A 24 -19.95 -1.68 -22.55
C TYR A 24 -20.67 -0.35 -22.78
N ALA A 25 -19.96 0.74 -22.64
CA ALA A 25 -20.37 1.97 -23.26
C ALA A 25 -20.29 1.71 -24.77
N ASN A 26 -21.38 1.28 -25.37
CA ASN A 26 -21.46 1.18 -26.81
C ASN A 26 -21.17 2.57 -27.35
N THR A 27 -20.06 2.74 -28.04
CA THR A 27 -19.76 3.99 -28.71
C THR A 27 -20.59 3.99 -29.98
N TRP A 28 -21.57 4.92 -30.05
CA TRP A 28 -22.42 5.10 -31.20
C TRP A 28 -21.84 6.19 -32.09
N GLN A 29 -21.77 5.96 -33.38
CA GLN A 29 -21.42 6.97 -34.37
C GLN A 29 -22.59 7.23 -35.27
N LEU A 30 -22.91 8.48 -35.52
CA LEU A 30 -23.87 8.90 -36.49
C LEU A 30 -23.26 8.74 -37.90
N GLN A 31 -23.83 7.87 -38.70
CA GLN A 31 -23.44 7.67 -40.10
C GLN A 31 -24.05 8.74 -41.00
N ASP A 32 -23.52 8.91 -42.21
CA ASP A 32 -24.02 9.89 -43.20
C ASP A 32 -25.50 9.67 -43.58
N ASN A 33 -26.04 8.47 -43.35
CA ASN A 33 -27.45 8.11 -43.56
C ASN A 33 -28.36 8.46 -42.37
N GLN A 34 -27.86 9.23 -41.35
CA GLN A 34 -28.54 9.61 -40.11
C GLN A 34 -28.93 8.44 -39.18
N ASN A 35 -28.38 7.24 -39.38
CA ASN A 35 -28.51 6.14 -38.45
C ASN A 35 -27.35 6.10 -37.46
N TRP A 36 -27.65 5.75 -36.22
CA TRP A 36 -26.63 5.48 -35.19
C TRP A 36 -26.24 4.02 -35.29
N ASP A 37 -24.98 3.77 -35.69
CA ASP A 37 -24.42 2.44 -35.69
C ASP A 37 -23.45 2.25 -34.50
N ILE A 38 -23.46 1.04 -33.93
CA ILE A 38 -22.48 0.63 -32.91
C ILE A 38 -21.13 0.44 -33.59
N ILE A 39 -20.17 1.32 -33.28
CA ILE A 39 -18.85 1.16 -33.85
C ILE A 39 -18.20 -0.09 -33.24
N ALA A 40 -17.90 -0.98 -34.13
CA ALA A 40 -16.97 -2.14 -34.04
C ALA A 40 -16.30 -2.38 -32.67
N THR A 41 -17.11 -2.71 -31.67
CA THR A 41 -16.64 -3.28 -30.39
C THR A 41 -15.93 -4.62 -30.60
N ASP A 42 -16.28 -5.36 -31.66
CA ASP A 42 -15.74 -6.70 -31.90
C ASP A 42 -14.25 -6.67 -32.26
N LYS A 43 -13.82 -5.84 -33.21
CA LYS A 43 -12.40 -5.76 -33.61
C LYS A 43 -11.49 -5.27 -32.48
N GLN A 44 -11.95 -4.35 -31.63
CA GLN A 44 -11.16 -3.88 -30.49
C GLN A 44 -11.03 -4.98 -29.43
N ASN A 45 -12.11 -5.71 -29.16
CA ASN A 45 -12.10 -6.84 -28.23
C ASN A 45 -11.23 -7.97 -28.72
N GLU A 46 -11.28 -8.30 -30.01
CA GLU A 46 -10.40 -9.27 -30.66
C GLU A 46 -8.92 -8.85 -30.54
N PHE A 47 -8.61 -7.59 -30.79
CA PHE A 47 -7.26 -7.03 -30.62
C PHE A 47 -6.78 -7.14 -29.18
N LEU A 48 -7.60 -6.76 -28.19
CA LEU A 48 -7.23 -6.86 -26.77
C LEU A 48 -7.08 -8.33 -26.32
N THR A 49 -7.90 -9.23 -26.87
CA THR A 49 -7.78 -10.68 -26.63
C THR A 49 -6.46 -11.22 -27.17
N ALA A 50 -6.10 -10.85 -28.41
CA ALA A 50 -4.84 -11.24 -29.00
C ALA A 50 -3.62 -10.68 -28.23
N ILE A 51 -3.73 -9.46 -27.70
CA ILE A 51 -2.74 -8.91 -26.76
C ILE A 51 -2.61 -9.79 -25.52
N ALA A 52 -3.72 -10.16 -24.87
CA ALA A 52 -3.71 -10.99 -23.67
C ALA A 52 -3.09 -12.38 -23.94
N GLU A 53 -3.30 -12.95 -25.12
CA GLU A 53 -2.64 -14.21 -25.52
C GLU A 53 -1.13 -14.04 -25.70
N ALA A 54 -0.69 -12.96 -26.35
CA ALA A 54 0.73 -12.65 -26.49
C ALA A 54 1.39 -12.41 -25.12
N GLN A 55 0.69 -11.78 -24.19
CA GLN A 55 1.15 -11.56 -22.82
C GLN A 55 1.36 -12.86 -22.04
N LYS A 56 0.53 -13.89 -22.23
CA LYS A 56 0.77 -15.22 -21.64
C LYS A 56 2.14 -15.79 -22.04
N ILE A 57 2.53 -15.60 -23.31
CA ILE A 57 3.84 -16.05 -23.81
C ILE A 57 4.98 -15.22 -23.19
N VAL A 58 4.74 -13.92 -22.97
CA VAL A 58 5.69 -13.02 -22.26
C VAL A 58 5.91 -13.51 -20.83
N ASP A 59 4.84 -13.86 -20.11
CA ASP A 59 4.89 -14.30 -18.72
C ASP A 59 5.59 -15.66 -18.55
N GLU A 60 5.60 -16.48 -19.61
CA GLU A 60 6.40 -17.69 -19.69
C GLU A 60 7.88 -17.43 -20.00
N ASN A 61 8.29 -16.17 -20.15
CA ASN A 61 9.66 -15.75 -20.51
C ASN A 61 10.14 -16.28 -21.87
N LYS A 62 9.23 -16.58 -22.79
CA LYS A 62 9.53 -17.10 -24.13
C LYS A 62 9.70 -15.94 -25.13
N THR A 63 10.77 -15.15 -24.98
CA THR A 63 10.96 -13.88 -25.72
C THR A 63 10.88 -14.04 -27.25
N LYS A 64 11.44 -15.11 -27.83
CA LYS A 64 11.39 -15.34 -29.29
C LYS A 64 9.96 -15.62 -29.75
N ALA A 65 9.20 -16.42 -28.99
CA ALA A 65 7.81 -16.74 -29.31
C ALA A 65 6.91 -15.50 -29.11
N ALA A 66 7.11 -14.73 -28.02
CA ALA A 66 6.41 -13.49 -27.80
C ALA A 66 6.61 -12.48 -28.94
N LYS A 67 7.86 -12.35 -29.44
CA LYS A 67 8.16 -11.50 -30.60
C LYS A 67 7.34 -11.90 -31.83
N LYS A 68 7.31 -13.21 -32.18
CA LYS A 68 6.51 -13.71 -33.30
C LYS A 68 5.01 -13.47 -33.10
N ALA A 69 4.49 -13.66 -31.87
CA ALA A 69 3.08 -13.39 -31.56
C ALA A 69 2.72 -11.92 -31.76
N PHE A 70 3.58 -11.00 -31.35
CA PHE A 70 3.37 -9.57 -31.57
C PHE A 70 3.56 -9.14 -33.05
N GLU A 71 4.44 -9.78 -33.80
CA GLU A 71 4.57 -9.56 -35.24
C GLU A 71 3.26 -9.95 -35.95
N LYS A 72 2.74 -11.15 -35.66
CA LYS A 72 1.44 -11.60 -36.16
C LYS A 72 0.29 -10.66 -35.76
N LEU A 73 0.26 -10.24 -34.50
CA LEU A 73 -0.75 -9.28 -34.02
C LEU A 73 -0.77 -7.98 -34.85
N LYS A 74 0.38 -7.47 -35.25
CA LYS A 74 0.45 -6.28 -36.11
C LYS A 74 -0.05 -6.53 -37.53
N GLU A 75 0.15 -7.76 -38.05
CA GLU A 75 -0.35 -8.19 -39.36
C GLU A 75 -1.88 -8.36 -39.32
N ASP A 76 -2.40 -9.00 -38.27
CA ASP A 76 -3.83 -9.28 -38.11
C ASP A 76 -4.64 -7.98 -37.78
N PHE A 77 -4.01 -6.99 -37.15
CA PHE A 77 -4.67 -5.75 -36.69
C PHE A 77 -3.93 -4.47 -37.16
N PRO A 78 -3.83 -4.21 -38.48
CA PRO A 78 -3.08 -3.07 -39.00
C PRO A 78 -3.64 -1.72 -38.53
N ASP A 79 -4.97 -1.61 -38.33
CA ASP A 79 -5.64 -0.39 -37.87
C ASP A 79 -5.24 0.02 -36.44
N PHE A 80 -4.74 -0.91 -35.64
CA PHE A 80 -4.22 -0.68 -34.27
C PHE A 80 -2.70 -0.58 -34.22
N SER A 81 -1.99 -0.70 -35.37
CA SER A 81 -0.54 -0.72 -35.45
C SER A 81 0.08 0.66 -35.41
N GLY A 82 -0.11 1.38 -34.29
CA GLY A 82 0.44 2.71 -34.03
C GLY A 82 1.81 2.70 -33.32
N PRO A 83 2.39 3.89 -33.14
CA PRO A 83 3.65 4.04 -32.41
C PRO A 83 3.52 3.71 -30.92
N ASP A 84 2.33 3.77 -30.34
CA ASP A 84 1.99 3.34 -28.98
C ASP A 84 2.07 1.82 -28.88
N LEU A 85 1.50 1.04 -29.83
CA LEU A 85 1.66 -0.41 -29.90
C LEU A 85 3.13 -0.80 -30.02
N ASN A 86 3.94 -0.07 -30.78
CA ASN A 86 5.38 -0.35 -30.89
C ASN A 86 6.11 -0.18 -29.54
N LEU A 87 5.75 0.84 -28.74
CA LEU A 87 6.28 1.01 -27.39
C LEU A 87 5.79 -0.10 -26.45
N PHE A 88 4.52 -0.47 -26.54
CA PHE A 88 3.95 -1.55 -25.77
C PHE A 88 4.68 -2.87 -26.01
N ILE A 89 4.79 -3.29 -27.26
CA ILE A 89 5.52 -4.52 -27.67
C ILE A 89 6.96 -4.48 -27.16
N LYS A 90 7.65 -3.34 -27.30
CA LYS A 90 9.03 -3.18 -26.81
C LYS A 90 9.11 -3.37 -25.29
N ALA A 91 8.14 -2.85 -24.54
CA ALA A 91 8.09 -3.00 -23.09
C ALA A 91 7.83 -4.46 -22.69
N GLU A 92 6.90 -5.15 -23.36
CA GLU A 92 6.58 -6.55 -23.14
C GLU A 92 7.79 -7.48 -23.45
N LEU A 93 8.53 -7.22 -24.53
CA LEU A 93 9.75 -7.97 -24.85
C LEU A 93 10.87 -7.74 -23.82
N PHE A 94 10.98 -6.54 -23.26
CA PHE A 94 11.86 -6.31 -22.10
C PHE A 94 11.41 -7.09 -20.87
N LEU A 95 10.09 -7.15 -20.62
CA LEU A 95 9.52 -7.89 -19.51
C LEU A 95 9.82 -9.40 -19.65
N SER A 96 9.55 -9.98 -20.81
CA SER A 96 9.88 -11.38 -21.14
C SER A 96 11.37 -11.71 -20.99
N SER A 97 12.25 -10.72 -21.19
CA SER A 97 13.70 -10.85 -21.01
C SER A 97 14.14 -10.53 -19.57
N LYS A 98 13.21 -10.36 -18.62
CA LYS A 98 13.44 -10.00 -17.20
C LYS A 98 14.17 -8.67 -17.01
N LYS A 99 14.12 -7.78 -18.01
CA LYS A 99 14.67 -6.41 -17.94
C LYS A 99 13.63 -5.46 -17.33
N PHE A 100 13.19 -5.75 -16.11
CA PHE A 100 12.05 -5.12 -15.44
C PHE A 100 12.13 -3.57 -15.39
N THR A 101 13.27 -3.00 -14.99
CA THR A 101 13.44 -1.53 -14.98
C THR A 101 13.25 -0.91 -16.36
N THR A 102 13.81 -1.54 -17.40
CA THR A 102 13.70 -1.03 -18.78
C THR A 102 12.28 -1.18 -19.30
N SER A 103 11.62 -2.29 -18.99
CA SER A 103 10.21 -2.52 -19.31
C SER A 103 9.33 -1.43 -18.68
N ALA A 104 9.43 -1.22 -17.37
CA ALA A 104 8.64 -0.19 -16.65
C ALA A 104 8.88 1.23 -17.21
N ARG A 105 10.14 1.57 -17.54
CA ARG A 105 10.45 2.87 -18.17
C ARG A 105 9.86 2.99 -19.57
N THR A 106 9.73 1.90 -20.29
CA THR A 106 9.15 1.91 -21.64
C THR A 106 7.63 2.03 -21.58
N PHE A 107 6.96 1.38 -20.61
CA PHE A 107 5.54 1.61 -20.33
C PHE A 107 5.28 3.06 -19.86
N ASP A 108 6.10 3.59 -18.93
CA ASP A 108 6.02 5.00 -18.50
C ASP A 108 6.15 5.97 -19.68
N LYS A 109 7.04 5.68 -20.65
CA LYS A 109 7.16 6.47 -21.87
C LYS A 109 5.91 6.39 -22.76
N LEU A 110 5.28 5.21 -22.85
CA LEU A 110 4.03 5.02 -23.57
C LEU A 110 2.93 5.88 -22.93
N LEU A 111 2.72 5.74 -21.63
CA LEU A 111 1.67 6.45 -20.89
C LEU A 111 1.82 7.97 -20.97
N LYS A 112 3.05 8.48 -20.94
CA LYS A 112 3.31 9.94 -21.10
C LYS A 112 3.07 10.44 -22.51
N LYS A 113 3.46 9.65 -23.52
CA LYS A 113 3.45 10.10 -24.90
C LYS A 113 2.09 9.87 -25.57
N TYR A 114 1.37 8.85 -25.11
CA TYR A 114 0.09 8.43 -25.67
C TYR A 114 -0.94 8.19 -24.54
N PRO A 115 -1.37 9.25 -23.83
CA PRO A 115 -2.28 9.11 -22.68
C PRO A 115 -3.65 8.53 -23.05
N GLU A 116 -4.09 8.75 -24.31
CA GLU A 116 -5.36 8.25 -24.83
C GLU A 116 -5.23 6.89 -25.56
N SER A 117 -4.07 6.22 -25.45
CA SER A 117 -3.88 4.91 -26.05
C SER A 117 -4.85 3.88 -25.46
N LYS A 118 -5.41 3.03 -26.31
CA LYS A 118 -6.21 1.86 -25.89
C LYS A 118 -5.40 0.85 -25.06
N LEU A 119 -4.08 0.96 -25.07
CA LEU A 119 -3.14 0.14 -24.29
C LEU A 119 -2.78 0.76 -22.94
N ARG A 120 -3.38 1.91 -22.58
CA ARG A 120 -3.08 2.65 -21.35
C ARG A 120 -3.29 1.79 -20.11
N ASP A 121 -4.47 1.25 -19.94
CA ASP A 121 -4.83 0.52 -18.73
C ASP A 121 -4.02 -0.77 -18.58
N ILE A 122 -3.83 -1.52 -19.67
CA ILE A 122 -2.98 -2.71 -19.68
C ILE A 122 -1.53 -2.35 -19.31
N SER A 123 -1.02 -1.21 -19.79
CA SER A 123 0.32 -0.74 -19.46
C SER A 123 0.47 -0.39 -17.97
N ILE A 124 -0.56 0.20 -17.37
CA ILE A 124 -0.63 0.50 -15.93
C ILE A 124 -0.60 -0.81 -15.12
N TYR A 125 -1.41 -1.81 -15.50
CA TYR A 125 -1.39 -3.13 -14.85
C TYR A 125 -0.03 -3.81 -14.95
N ARG A 126 0.63 -3.75 -16.13
CA ARG A 126 2.00 -4.30 -16.28
C ARG A 126 3.02 -3.57 -15.40
N MET A 127 2.90 -2.25 -15.25
CA MET A 127 3.75 -1.50 -14.31
C MET A 127 3.48 -1.91 -12.86
N PHE A 128 2.23 -2.14 -12.49
CA PHE A 128 1.87 -2.64 -11.16
C PHE A 128 2.52 -3.99 -10.86
N ASP A 129 2.44 -4.94 -11.79
CA ASP A 129 3.07 -6.26 -11.64
C ASP A 129 4.59 -6.15 -11.49
N ILE A 130 5.24 -5.31 -12.31
CA ILE A 130 6.68 -5.08 -12.20
C ILE A 130 7.03 -4.46 -10.83
N GLY A 131 6.24 -3.51 -10.35
CA GLY A 131 6.41 -2.92 -9.02
C GLY A 131 6.35 -3.98 -7.92
N LYS A 132 5.34 -4.85 -7.96
CA LYS A 132 5.18 -5.98 -7.02
C LYS A 132 6.34 -6.98 -7.08
N ILE A 133 6.87 -7.29 -8.27
CA ILE A 133 8.06 -8.14 -8.44
C ILE A 133 9.24 -7.56 -7.65
N TYR A 134 9.47 -6.24 -7.73
CA TYR A 134 10.52 -5.58 -6.97
C TYR A 134 10.26 -5.57 -5.46
N LEU A 135 9.02 -5.34 -5.02
CA LEU A 135 8.65 -5.43 -3.61
C LEU A 135 8.77 -6.86 -3.06
N GLY A 136 8.63 -7.87 -3.93
CA GLY A 136 8.87 -9.28 -3.61
C GLY A 136 10.34 -9.65 -3.45
N GLY A 137 11.27 -8.70 -3.60
CA GLY A 137 12.70 -8.90 -3.37
C GLY A 137 13.56 -9.03 -4.63
N GLN A 138 12.97 -8.81 -5.82
CA GLN A 138 13.75 -8.77 -7.07
C GLN A 138 14.85 -7.70 -6.95
N LYS A 139 16.09 -8.09 -7.19
CA LYS A 139 17.23 -7.16 -7.20
C LYS A 139 17.25 -6.34 -8.48
N LYS A 140 17.56 -5.05 -8.34
CA LYS A 140 17.83 -4.16 -9.46
C LYS A 140 19.27 -4.34 -9.92
N VAL A 141 19.49 -4.52 -11.22
CA VAL A 141 20.82 -4.59 -11.81
C VAL A 141 21.31 -3.18 -12.14
N LEU A 142 22.45 -2.81 -11.58
CA LEU A 142 23.17 -1.58 -11.86
C LEU A 142 24.46 -1.91 -12.59
N LEU A 143 24.77 -1.21 -13.69
CA LEU A 143 26.01 -1.38 -14.46
C LEU A 143 26.29 -2.86 -14.83
N SER A 144 25.28 -3.58 -15.30
CA SER A 144 25.32 -4.95 -15.83
C SER A 144 25.70 -6.05 -14.84
N PHE A 145 26.44 -5.79 -13.76
CA PHE A 145 26.93 -6.79 -12.81
C PHE A 145 26.63 -6.51 -11.34
N ILE A 146 26.36 -5.27 -10.97
CA ILE A 146 26.07 -4.89 -9.58
C ILE A 146 24.57 -5.08 -9.33
N LYS A 147 24.22 -5.95 -8.38
CA LYS A 147 22.83 -6.18 -7.95
C LYS A 147 22.59 -5.47 -6.62
N ILE A 148 21.69 -4.50 -6.62
CA ILE A 148 21.24 -3.79 -5.42
C ILE A 148 19.81 -4.14 -5.07
N SER A 149 19.36 -3.78 -3.87
CA SER A 149 17.97 -3.93 -3.46
C SER A 149 17.03 -3.22 -4.43
N GLY A 150 15.98 -3.92 -4.89
CA GLY A 150 15.01 -3.38 -5.85
C GLY A 150 13.83 -2.65 -5.22
N TYR A 151 13.69 -2.64 -3.89
CA TYR A 151 12.50 -2.09 -3.22
C TYR A 151 12.22 -0.62 -3.57
N ALA A 152 13.26 0.23 -3.57
CA ALA A 152 13.10 1.63 -3.95
C ALA A 152 12.61 1.80 -5.40
N GLU A 153 13.05 0.92 -6.31
CA GLU A 153 12.55 0.90 -7.69
C GLU A 153 11.10 0.43 -7.75
N GLY A 154 10.73 -0.59 -6.96
CA GLY A 154 9.36 -1.07 -6.83
C GLY A 154 8.41 0.02 -6.33
N ILE A 155 8.78 0.71 -5.26
CA ILE A 155 8.01 1.84 -4.71
C ILE A 155 7.83 2.91 -5.78
N ARG A 156 8.92 3.36 -6.43
CA ARG A 156 8.86 4.39 -7.47
C ARG A 156 7.95 4.01 -8.66
N ILE A 157 7.91 2.72 -9.02
CA ILE A 157 7.03 2.23 -10.09
C ILE A 157 5.57 2.25 -9.62
N LEU A 158 5.28 1.79 -8.40
CA LEU A 158 3.92 1.76 -7.86
C LEU A 158 3.36 3.17 -7.57
N GLU A 159 4.20 4.11 -7.14
CA GLU A 159 3.80 5.52 -7.05
C GLU A 159 3.36 6.07 -8.41
N LYS A 160 4.10 5.78 -9.48
CA LYS A 160 3.66 6.13 -10.83
C LYS A 160 2.36 5.45 -11.25
N VAL A 161 2.12 4.20 -10.82
CA VAL A 161 0.83 3.53 -11.05
C VAL A 161 -0.29 4.31 -10.38
N THR A 162 -0.10 4.73 -9.13
CA THR A 162 -1.05 5.58 -8.41
C THR A 162 -1.27 6.92 -9.11
N ASP A 163 -0.19 7.56 -9.60
CA ASP A 163 -0.27 8.84 -10.34
C ASP A 163 -1.07 8.70 -11.65
N TYR A 164 -0.87 7.61 -12.40
CA TYR A 164 -1.57 7.39 -13.67
C TYR A 164 -3.01 6.93 -13.50
N ALA A 165 -3.28 6.06 -12.54
CA ALA A 165 -4.58 5.46 -12.35
C ALA A 165 -5.52 6.30 -11.47
N GLY A 166 -4.95 7.17 -10.61
CA GLY A 166 -5.66 7.82 -9.52
C GLY A 166 -5.77 6.94 -8.28
N ILE A 167 -5.63 7.53 -7.10
CA ILE A 167 -5.75 6.81 -5.82
C ILE A 167 -7.20 6.36 -5.54
N ASP A 168 -8.17 6.93 -6.23
CA ASP A 168 -9.59 6.58 -6.21
C ASP A 168 -9.92 5.34 -7.05
N SER A 169 -9.04 4.96 -7.97
CA SER A 169 -9.17 3.72 -8.73
C SER A 169 -8.69 2.51 -7.92
N LYS A 170 -9.25 1.33 -8.25
CA LYS A 170 -8.83 0.08 -7.60
C LYS A 170 -7.33 -0.18 -7.72
N ILE A 171 -6.76 -0.07 -8.92
CA ILE A 171 -5.35 -0.37 -9.17
C ILE A 171 -4.42 0.66 -8.51
N GLY A 172 -4.82 1.94 -8.48
CA GLY A 172 -4.07 2.99 -7.80
C GLY A 172 -4.08 2.82 -6.28
N THR A 173 -5.24 2.48 -5.71
CA THR A 173 -5.37 2.13 -4.28
C THR A 173 -4.54 0.89 -3.94
N ASP A 174 -4.64 -0.19 -4.74
CA ASP A 174 -3.86 -1.42 -4.52
C ASP A 174 -2.34 -1.13 -4.58
N ALA A 175 -1.91 -0.23 -5.46
CA ALA A 175 -0.51 0.20 -5.54
C ALA A 175 -0.07 0.98 -4.29
N ALA A 176 -0.87 1.92 -3.82
CA ALA A 176 -0.59 2.68 -2.61
C ALA A 176 -0.53 1.77 -1.36
N ILE A 177 -1.47 0.82 -1.23
CA ILE A 177 -1.48 -0.18 -0.15
C ILE A 177 -0.20 -1.04 -0.20
N ALA A 178 0.20 -1.51 -1.38
CA ALA A 178 1.42 -2.31 -1.52
C ALA A 178 2.68 -1.54 -1.10
N VAL A 179 2.74 -0.24 -1.37
CA VAL A 179 3.82 0.64 -0.90
C VAL A 179 3.79 0.79 0.62
N ALA A 180 2.62 1.07 1.22
CA ALA A 180 2.48 1.22 2.67
C ALA A 180 2.92 -0.06 3.42
N GLN A 181 2.41 -1.21 3.00
CA GLN A 181 2.76 -2.52 3.57
C GLN A 181 4.26 -2.85 3.40
N ASN A 182 4.88 -2.43 2.28
CA ASN A 182 6.31 -2.62 2.10
C ASN A 182 7.12 -1.76 3.07
N TYR A 183 6.70 -0.53 3.34
CA TYR A 183 7.32 0.32 4.35
C TYR A 183 7.21 -0.30 5.75
N GLU A 184 6.03 -0.81 6.14
CA GLU A 184 5.84 -1.52 7.42
C GLU A 184 6.77 -2.73 7.54
N LYS A 185 6.77 -3.60 6.54
CA LYS A 185 7.63 -4.81 6.51
C LYS A 185 9.11 -4.48 6.65
N ARG A 186 9.52 -3.28 6.28
CA ARG A 186 10.90 -2.80 6.35
C ARG A 186 11.16 -1.89 7.54
N GLU A 187 10.24 -1.85 8.49
CA GLU A 187 10.31 -1.02 9.70
C GLU A 187 10.52 0.48 9.41
N LYS A 188 10.08 0.94 8.23
CA LYS A 188 10.04 2.34 7.84
C LYS A 188 8.69 2.93 8.24
N PHE A 189 8.45 2.95 9.55
CA PHE A 189 7.13 3.23 10.10
C PHE A 189 6.66 4.67 9.87
N HIS A 190 7.58 5.63 9.73
CA HIS A 190 7.21 6.99 9.41
C HIS A 190 6.66 7.10 7.98
N GLU A 191 7.36 6.51 7.02
CA GLU A 191 6.93 6.45 5.62
C GLU A 191 5.65 5.62 5.47
N ALA A 192 5.51 4.53 6.24
CA ALA A 192 4.29 3.74 6.27
C ALA A 192 3.09 4.57 6.75
N TYR A 193 3.27 5.31 7.86
CA TYR A 193 2.23 6.21 8.37
C TYR A 193 1.80 7.25 7.33
N LEU A 194 2.73 7.89 6.65
CA LEU A 194 2.41 8.91 5.64
C LEU A 194 1.62 8.30 4.46
N LYS A 195 1.99 7.10 4.03
CA LYS A 195 1.27 6.42 2.95
C LYS A 195 -0.12 5.93 3.37
N TRP A 196 -0.28 5.41 4.58
CA TRP A 196 -1.60 5.07 5.14
C TRP A 196 -2.48 6.31 5.34
N TRP A 197 -1.89 7.42 5.74
CA TRP A 197 -2.61 8.70 5.85
C TRP A 197 -3.11 9.18 4.49
N GLU A 198 -2.30 9.10 3.44
CA GLU A 198 -2.70 9.42 2.07
C GLU A 198 -3.90 8.57 1.62
N ILE A 199 -3.86 7.25 1.87
CA ILE A 199 -4.98 6.34 1.56
C ILE A 199 -6.22 6.71 2.39
N SER A 200 -6.06 6.96 3.69
CA SER A 200 -7.16 7.32 4.60
C SER A 200 -7.81 8.66 4.25
N SER A 201 -7.09 9.58 3.64
CA SER A 201 -7.65 10.87 3.21
C SER A 201 -8.64 10.70 2.07
N GLN A 202 -8.47 9.70 1.23
CA GLN A 202 -9.39 9.35 0.12
C GLN A 202 -10.46 8.34 0.55
N TRP A 203 -10.07 7.36 1.37
CA TRP A 203 -10.95 6.25 1.78
C TRP A 203 -11.16 6.30 3.30
N GLN A 204 -12.33 6.80 3.74
CA GLN A 204 -12.64 6.95 5.16
C GLN A 204 -13.45 5.77 5.73
N THR A 205 -14.10 5.00 4.87
CA THR A 205 -14.98 3.87 5.19
C THR A 205 -14.68 2.65 4.34
N GLY A 206 -15.41 1.56 4.54
CA GLY A 206 -15.18 0.31 3.84
C GLY A 206 -13.85 -0.36 4.23
N THR A 207 -13.50 -1.42 3.51
CA THR A 207 -12.29 -2.22 3.81
C THR A 207 -11.00 -1.42 3.68
N THR A 208 -10.89 -0.58 2.66
CA THR A 208 -9.71 0.27 2.44
C THR A 208 -9.54 1.30 3.55
N GLY A 209 -10.60 2.00 3.95
CA GLY A 209 -10.55 2.98 5.04
C GLY A 209 -10.24 2.34 6.38
N ARG A 210 -10.81 1.14 6.64
CA ARG A 210 -10.49 0.31 7.80
C ARG A 210 -9.00 -0.01 7.87
N ASP A 211 -8.44 -0.56 6.79
CA ASP A 211 -7.04 -0.98 6.74
C ASP A 211 -6.09 0.22 6.85
N ALA A 212 -6.46 1.36 6.24
CA ALA A 212 -5.67 2.57 6.32
C ALA A 212 -5.64 3.16 7.74
N LEU A 213 -6.79 3.25 8.42
CA LEU A 213 -6.85 3.75 9.79
C LEU A 213 -6.08 2.84 10.77
N LEU A 214 -6.22 1.52 10.62
CA LEU A 214 -5.46 0.56 11.41
C LEU A 214 -3.95 0.65 11.12
N GLY A 215 -3.57 0.80 9.86
CA GLY A 215 -2.18 0.99 9.45
C GLY A 215 -1.56 2.25 10.06
N MET A 216 -2.30 3.37 10.08
CA MET A 216 -1.86 4.60 10.76
C MET A 216 -1.62 4.38 12.25
N ALA A 217 -2.56 3.70 12.94
CA ALA A 217 -2.45 3.40 14.36
C ALA A 217 -1.21 2.54 14.66
N LYS A 218 -1.05 1.43 13.93
CA LYS A 218 0.09 0.51 14.05
C LYS A 218 1.41 1.20 13.76
N ALA A 219 1.49 2.00 12.71
CA ALA A 219 2.72 2.71 12.35
C ALA A 219 3.14 3.71 13.44
N LYS A 220 2.22 4.51 13.98
CA LYS A 220 2.49 5.44 15.10
C LYS A 220 2.92 4.70 16.36
N HIS A 221 2.28 3.58 16.69
CA HIS A 221 2.67 2.75 17.84
C HIS A 221 4.08 2.17 17.65
N ALA A 222 4.38 1.65 16.46
CA ALA A 222 5.68 1.10 16.12
C ALA A 222 6.80 2.15 16.13
N ILE A 223 6.55 3.39 15.72
CA ILE A 223 7.53 4.50 15.83
C ILE A 223 8.00 4.69 17.27
N TYR A 224 7.06 4.72 18.23
CA TYR A 224 7.40 4.84 19.64
C TYR A 224 8.13 3.58 20.14
N ASN A 225 7.62 2.41 19.83
CA ASN A 225 8.15 1.13 20.30
C ASN A 225 9.53 0.77 19.70
N LYS A 226 9.95 1.43 18.63
CA LYS A 226 11.31 1.31 18.07
C LYS A 226 12.39 1.87 19.01
N ASN A 227 12.04 2.73 19.95
CA ASN A 227 12.96 3.19 20.97
C ASN A 227 13.34 2.06 21.93
N PRO A 228 14.59 2.00 22.44
CA PRO A 228 15.02 0.99 23.40
C PRO A 228 14.09 0.93 24.62
N GLU A 229 13.62 -0.24 24.97
CA GLU A 229 12.58 -0.44 25.99
C GLU A 229 12.96 0.21 27.33
N GLN A 230 14.21 0.01 27.80
CA GLN A 230 14.70 0.54 29.08
C GLN A 230 14.76 2.07 29.14
N LYS A 231 14.82 2.72 27.99
CA LYS A 231 14.91 4.19 27.86
C LYS A 231 13.67 4.82 27.25
N ARG A 232 12.67 4.02 26.89
CA ARG A 232 11.49 4.45 26.12
C ARG A 232 10.71 5.57 26.82
N SER A 233 10.62 5.54 28.15
CA SER A 233 9.98 6.59 28.93
C SER A 233 10.63 7.98 28.82
N TYR A 234 11.88 8.09 28.39
CA TYR A 234 12.57 9.36 28.19
C TYR A 234 12.34 9.99 26.79
N TYR A 235 11.81 9.22 25.84
CA TYR A 235 11.53 9.72 24.50
C TYR A 235 10.17 10.43 24.44
N ASP A 236 9.97 11.27 23.42
CA ASP A 236 8.69 11.92 23.16
C ASP A 236 7.58 10.88 22.90
N ALA A 237 6.44 11.05 23.56
CA ALA A 237 5.30 10.14 23.48
C ALA A 237 4.19 10.64 22.53
N SER A 238 4.46 11.67 21.71
CA SER A 238 3.46 12.20 20.77
C SER A 238 2.93 11.14 19.79
N CYS A 239 3.84 10.30 19.29
CA CYS A 239 3.45 9.18 18.44
C CYS A 239 2.59 8.16 19.17
N LEU A 240 2.87 7.89 20.45
CA LEU A 240 2.10 6.95 21.26
C LEU A 240 0.68 7.49 21.55
N ARG A 241 0.56 8.78 21.89
CA ARG A 241 -0.73 9.44 22.04
C ARG A 241 -1.54 9.44 20.73
N SER A 242 -0.88 9.71 19.61
CA SER A 242 -1.52 9.62 18.28
C SER A 242 -2.00 8.20 17.97
N ALA A 243 -1.19 7.18 18.27
CA ALA A 243 -1.58 5.79 18.09
C ALA A 243 -2.84 5.44 18.86
N ARG A 244 -2.88 5.81 20.17
CA ARG A 244 -4.06 5.64 21.01
C ARG A 244 -5.32 6.26 20.38
N SER A 245 -5.24 7.51 19.95
CA SER A 245 -6.36 8.20 19.31
C SER A 245 -6.83 7.52 18.02
N TYR A 246 -5.91 6.99 17.20
CA TYR A 246 -6.28 6.23 16.01
C TYR A 246 -6.92 4.87 16.34
N TYR A 247 -6.45 4.15 17.36
CA TYR A 247 -7.08 2.91 17.83
C TYR A 247 -8.48 3.17 18.42
N GLU A 248 -8.66 4.24 19.21
CA GLU A 248 -9.97 4.64 19.73
C GLU A 248 -10.95 4.97 18.59
N ARG A 249 -10.48 5.70 17.56
CA ARG A 249 -11.27 6.00 16.37
C ARG A 249 -11.58 4.73 15.59
N PHE A 250 -10.62 3.80 15.46
CA PHE A 250 -10.83 2.51 14.81
C PHE A 250 -11.91 1.69 15.50
N LYS A 251 -11.87 1.61 16.83
CA LYS A 251 -12.88 0.93 17.64
C LYS A 251 -14.27 1.54 17.45
N LEU A 252 -14.36 2.87 17.36
CA LEU A 252 -15.62 3.57 17.17
C LEU A 252 -16.25 3.27 15.79
N ILE A 253 -15.44 3.23 14.73
CA ILE A 253 -15.92 3.09 13.35
C ILE A 253 -16.08 1.62 12.94
N PHE A 254 -15.21 0.75 13.43
CA PHE A 254 -15.12 -0.68 13.08
C PHE A 254 -15.12 -1.57 14.34
N PRO A 255 -16.23 -1.59 15.12
CA PRO A 255 -16.25 -2.26 16.43
C PRO A 255 -16.02 -3.76 16.35
N GLU A 256 -16.57 -4.46 15.37
CA GLU A 256 -16.39 -5.90 15.18
C GLU A 256 -14.93 -6.26 14.83
N ASP A 257 -14.32 -5.50 13.93
CA ASP A 257 -12.90 -5.67 13.58
C ASP A 257 -12.00 -5.33 14.79
N ALA A 258 -12.36 -4.33 15.60
CA ALA A 258 -11.60 -3.94 16.77
C ALA A 258 -11.62 -5.02 17.86
N GLU A 259 -12.76 -5.65 18.08
CA GLU A 259 -12.89 -6.80 18.99
C GLU A 259 -12.06 -7.99 18.49
N ALA A 260 -12.15 -8.31 17.19
CA ALA A 260 -11.45 -9.44 16.58
C ALA A 260 -9.91 -9.37 16.70
N ILE A 261 -9.34 -8.17 16.80
CA ILE A 261 -7.89 -7.95 16.93
C ILE A 261 -7.45 -7.40 18.29
N ASP A 262 -8.33 -7.44 19.28
CA ASP A 262 -8.10 -6.96 20.66
C ASP A 262 -7.52 -5.54 20.72
N VAL A 263 -8.25 -4.59 20.12
CA VAL A 263 -7.86 -3.16 20.17
C VAL A 263 -7.88 -2.63 21.60
N ASP A 264 -8.78 -3.13 22.46
CA ASP A 264 -8.84 -2.72 23.87
C ASP A 264 -7.57 -3.13 24.63
N GLY A 265 -7.08 -4.35 24.42
CA GLY A 265 -5.79 -4.78 24.95
C GLY A 265 -4.63 -3.89 24.49
N THR A 266 -4.63 -3.52 23.19
CA THR A 266 -3.61 -2.60 22.65
C THR A 266 -3.70 -1.20 23.26
N ILE A 267 -4.91 -0.64 23.46
CA ILE A 267 -5.12 0.64 24.12
C ILE A 267 -4.65 0.58 25.57
N ASN A 268 -4.92 -0.51 26.28
CA ASN A 268 -4.46 -0.71 27.65
C ASN A 268 -2.91 -0.77 27.73
N GLU A 269 -2.26 -1.47 26.80
CA GLU A 269 -0.79 -1.45 26.70
C GLU A 269 -0.26 -0.03 26.51
N ILE A 270 -0.84 0.74 25.60
CA ILE A 270 -0.47 2.13 25.36
C ILE A 270 -0.68 2.98 26.64
N ASN A 271 -1.78 2.79 27.35
CA ASN A 271 -2.05 3.49 28.59
C ASN A 271 -1.00 3.16 29.67
N GLU A 272 -0.59 1.90 29.80
CA GLU A 272 0.49 1.51 30.71
C GLU A 272 1.82 2.21 30.34
N GLN A 273 2.16 2.30 29.07
CA GLN A 273 3.36 2.98 28.61
C GLN A 273 3.31 4.49 28.90
N LEU A 274 2.17 5.14 28.68
CA LEU A 274 1.97 6.57 28.97
C LEU A 274 2.04 6.84 30.47
N ALA A 275 1.32 6.06 31.28
CA ALA A 275 1.33 6.16 32.74
C ALA A 275 2.75 5.95 33.30
N TYR A 276 3.47 4.94 32.80
CA TYR A 276 4.86 4.69 33.24
C TYR A 276 5.78 5.85 32.89
N LYS A 277 5.66 6.46 31.71
CA LYS A 277 6.43 7.63 31.34
C LYS A 277 6.25 8.79 32.33
N GLU A 278 5.01 9.15 32.64
CA GLU A 278 4.72 10.23 33.55
C GLU A 278 5.09 9.88 35.01
N LEU A 279 4.98 8.60 35.40
CA LEU A 279 5.50 8.10 36.68
C LEU A 279 7.03 8.29 36.80
N VAL A 280 7.78 8.04 35.74
CA VAL A 280 9.24 8.27 35.69
C VAL A 280 9.54 9.76 35.82
N THR A 281 8.75 10.62 35.17
CA THR A 281 8.85 12.07 35.27
C THR A 281 8.58 12.55 36.71
N ALA A 282 7.52 12.04 37.37
CA ALA A 282 7.21 12.34 38.76
C ALA A 282 8.37 11.94 39.68
N ARG A 283 8.93 10.76 39.54
CA ARG A 283 10.09 10.29 40.33
C ARG A 283 11.33 11.17 40.14
N TYR A 284 11.58 11.63 38.92
CA TYR A 284 12.68 12.56 38.65
C TYR A 284 12.50 13.85 39.47
N TYR A 285 11.33 14.45 39.46
CA TYR A 285 11.06 15.66 40.29
C TYR A 285 11.16 15.40 41.79
N GLN A 286 10.71 14.25 42.26
CA GLN A 286 10.86 13.85 43.65
C GLN A 286 12.34 13.74 44.05
N GLN A 287 13.17 13.08 43.20
CA GLN A 287 14.61 12.96 43.46
C GLN A 287 15.37 14.27 43.41
N THR A 288 14.91 15.23 42.62
CA THR A 288 15.52 16.56 42.52
C THR A 288 14.98 17.54 43.57
N GLY A 289 14.13 17.09 44.50
CA GLY A 289 13.62 17.90 45.63
C GLY A 289 12.40 18.75 45.26
N SER A 290 11.86 18.67 44.04
CA SER A 290 10.69 19.43 43.64
C SER A 290 9.39 18.66 43.94
N GLN A 291 9.06 18.55 45.22
CA GLN A 291 7.92 17.74 45.69
C GLN A 291 6.58 18.18 45.10
N GLN A 292 6.37 19.49 44.94
CA GLN A 292 5.14 20.00 44.33
C GLN A 292 4.96 19.53 42.89
N SER A 293 6.03 19.59 42.08
CA SER A 293 6.03 19.08 40.72
C SER A 293 5.85 17.57 40.70
N ALA A 294 6.52 16.82 41.58
CA ALA A 294 6.35 15.40 41.71
C ALA A 294 4.91 14.99 41.96
N ASN A 295 4.25 15.64 42.96
CA ASN A 295 2.86 15.36 43.26
C ASN A 295 1.93 15.66 42.08
N LEU A 296 2.16 16.77 41.35
CA LEU A 296 1.40 17.09 40.14
C LEU A 296 1.45 15.96 39.09
N TYR A 297 2.63 15.41 38.83
CA TYR A 297 2.77 14.32 37.88
C TYR A 297 2.19 13.01 38.42
N TYR A 298 2.30 12.70 39.71
CA TYR A 298 1.63 11.53 40.30
C TYR A 298 0.10 11.67 40.23
N ASP A 299 -0.47 12.84 40.51
CA ASP A 299 -1.91 13.11 40.37
C ASP A 299 -2.34 12.97 38.89
N MET A 300 -1.53 13.45 37.95
CA MET A 300 -1.79 13.31 36.53
C MET A 300 -1.85 11.82 36.13
N VAL A 301 -0.93 10.97 36.62
CA VAL A 301 -0.94 9.52 36.33
C VAL A 301 -2.19 8.87 36.88
N THR A 302 -2.59 9.18 38.11
CA THR A 302 -3.77 8.58 38.74
C THR A 302 -5.09 9.02 38.11
N THR A 303 -5.14 10.24 37.55
CA THR A 303 -6.32 10.80 36.92
C THR A 303 -6.49 10.34 35.47
N ASN A 304 -5.42 10.37 34.70
CA ASN A 304 -5.52 10.10 33.26
C ASN A 304 -5.47 8.60 32.92
N TRP A 305 -4.89 7.77 33.78
CA TRP A 305 -4.75 6.33 33.56
C TRP A 305 -5.03 5.51 34.85
N PRO A 306 -6.23 5.63 35.45
CA PRO A 306 -6.53 5.09 36.79
C PRO A 306 -6.37 3.59 36.93
N ASP A 307 -6.52 2.84 35.85
CA ASP A 307 -6.53 1.36 35.80
C ASP A 307 -5.14 0.77 35.55
N THR A 308 -4.10 1.60 35.44
CA THR A 308 -2.73 1.15 35.15
C THR A 308 -1.93 0.82 36.41
N LYS A 309 -0.92 -0.04 36.27
CA LYS A 309 0.07 -0.31 37.32
C LYS A 309 0.83 0.96 37.70
N GLY A 310 1.04 1.89 36.76
CA GLY A 310 1.62 3.19 36.99
C GLY A 310 0.78 4.01 37.98
N ALA A 311 -0.54 4.04 37.81
CA ALA A 311 -1.46 4.72 38.71
C ALA A 311 -1.53 4.12 40.12
N GLN A 312 -1.49 2.80 40.22
CA GLN A 312 -1.43 2.11 41.52
C GLN A 312 -0.20 2.56 42.31
N LYS A 313 0.99 2.54 41.69
CA LYS A 313 2.23 3.01 42.32
C LYS A 313 2.20 4.50 42.66
N ALA A 314 1.61 5.34 41.81
CA ALA A 314 1.46 6.77 42.09
C ALA A 314 0.56 7.01 43.29
N LYS A 315 -0.57 6.29 43.45
CA LYS A 315 -1.49 6.38 44.61
C LYS A 315 -0.77 5.99 45.90
N GLU A 316 0.01 4.91 45.91
CA GLU A 316 0.82 4.48 47.06
C GLU A 316 1.75 5.61 47.51
N ILE A 317 2.52 6.20 46.60
CA ILE A 317 3.49 7.27 46.89
C ILE A 317 2.78 8.53 47.40
N LEU A 318 1.66 8.92 46.78
CA LEU A 318 0.88 10.09 47.23
C LEU A 318 0.32 9.91 48.64
N THR A 319 -0.07 8.69 49.03
CA THR A 319 -0.57 8.37 50.37
C THR A 319 0.55 8.46 51.38
N GLU A 320 1.73 7.92 51.10
CA GLU A 320 2.92 8.01 51.95
C GLU A 320 3.41 9.45 52.14
N ASN A 321 3.32 10.29 51.10
CA ASN A 321 3.71 11.71 51.18
C ASN A 321 2.73 12.55 52.00
N LYS A 322 1.45 12.18 52.12
CA LYS A 322 0.47 12.86 52.96
C LYS A 322 0.60 12.49 54.43
N GLY A 323 1.25 11.41 54.75
CA GLY A 323 1.49 10.96 56.14
C GLY A 323 2.75 11.52 56.79
N LYS A 324 3.56 12.24 56.00
CA LYS A 324 4.78 12.97 56.49
C LYS A 324 4.53 14.45 56.58
#